data_a84dae7dd194c52a7424996df994108a
#
_entry.id   a84dae7dd194c52a7424996df994108a
#
_cell.length_a   1.000
_cell.length_b   1.000
_cell.length_c   1.000
_cell.angle_alpha   90.00
_cell.angle_beta   90.00
_cell.angle_gamma   90.00
#
_symmetry.space_group_name_H-M   'P 1'
#
loop_
_entity.id
_entity.type
_entity.pdbx_description
1 polymer ?
#
loop_
_entity_poly.entity_id
_entity_poly.type
_entity_poly.pdbx_seq_one_letter_code
_entity_poly.pdbx_strand_id
1 'polypeptide(L)'
;MSIYRTLKGYNIKSVTSDPANIKEGQIWYNDTSNQIKVAPLISAWASGEALQAAVRGNRMTGTQTAGLSAFGQKSPGVTAQSQEYDGTDWASNVNANTARGYMAAFGSQTASSFAGGYTGSGVSNTETYDGSSFSNGTALNTARWYCSGAGTNTAAVVFLGTSAGTEEWDGSSWTEVTNNPTSRRHGNGLGTQTAALAAGGLPNTATTSQEYDGTNWTSGGTLNTGRAYQAGFGILTAGLIVAGNANGSVTGATESYDGTSFATTASLGTGVMDGGGAGSSTSGVFAGGGPTHSSRTEEFSVAATTRTVDVS
;
A
#
# COMPACT_ATOMS: atom_id res chain seq x y z
N MET A 1 -35.37 -27.09 15.84
CA MET A 1 -36.06 -25.82 16.14
C MET A 1 -34.96 -24.87 16.59
N SER A 2 -34.79 -23.72 15.92
CA SER A 2 -33.76 -22.74 16.36
C SER A 2 -34.24 -22.06 17.64
N ILE A 3 -33.43 -22.14 18.69
CA ILE A 3 -33.70 -21.46 19.97
C ILE A 3 -33.11 -20.02 19.84
N TYR A 4 -33.87 -19.03 20.26
CA TYR A 4 -33.46 -17.63 20.30
C TYR A 4 -33.51 -17.14 21.77
N ARG A 5 -32.52 -16.33 22.11
CA ARG A 5 -32.55 -15.55 23.37
C ARG A 5 -32.79 -14.08 23.04
N THR A 6 -33.49 -13.37 23.91
CA THR A 6 -33.85 -11.98 23.71
C THR A 6 -32.87 -11.07 24.43
N LEU A 7 -32.30 -10.10 23.72
CA LEU A 7 -31.49 -9.04 24.28
C LEU A 7 -32.13 -7.69 23.90
N LYS A 8 -32.63 -6.94 24.89
CA LYS A 8 -33.31 -5.64 24.70
C LYS A 8 -34.36 -5.65 23.57
N GLY A 9 -35.15 -6.72 23.45
CA GLY A 9 -36.19 -6.87 22.43
C GLY A 9 -35.73 -7.45 21.10
N TYR A 10 -34.46 -7.75 20.91
CA TYR A 10 -33.94 -8.43 19.71
C TYR A 10 -33.73 -9.91 19.98
N ASN A 11 -34.14 -10.75 19.03
CA ASN A 11 -33.93 -12.18 19.09
C ASN A 11 -32.53 -12.53 18.58
N ILE A 12 -31.67 -13.07 19.43
CA ILE A 12 -30.33 -13.55 19.08
C ILE A 12 -30.39 -15.05 18.90
N LYS A 13 -29.84 -15.55 17.80
CA LYS A 13 -29.75 -16.98 17.50
C LYS A 13 -28.92 -17.68 18.58
N SER A 14 -29.47 -18.72 19.18
CA SER A 14 -28.76 -19.60 20.11
C SER A 14 -28.18 -20.80 19.38
N VAL A 15 -26.94 -21.14 19.66
CA VAL A 15 -26.18 -22.25 19.05
C VAL A 15 -25.35 -22.98 20.10
N THR A 16 -25.09 -24.25 19.90
CA THR A 16 -24.26 -25.07 20.80
C THR A 16 -22.76 -24.97 20.51
N SER A 17 -22.40 -24.46 19.34
CA SER A 17 -21.01 -24.17 18.95
C SER A 17 -20.95 -22.88 18.09
N ASP A 18 -19.81 -22.20 18.10
CA ASP A 18 -19.65 -21.02 17.26
C ASP A 18 -19.80 -21.39 15.76
N PRO A 19 -20.47 -20.57 14.95
CA PRO A 19 -20.62 -20.83 13.52
C PRO A 19 -19.27 -20.95 12.82
N ALA A 20 -19.10 -21.94 11.92
CA ALA A 20 -17.86 -22.15 11.18
C ALA A 20 -17.58 -20.98 10.17
N ASN A 21 -18.65 -20.37 9.63
CA ASN A 21 -18.57 -19.27 8.67
C ASN A 21 -19.20 -18.02 9.28
N ILE A 22 -18.47 -17.36 10.17
CA ILE A 22 -18.90 -16.10 10.77
C ILE A 22 -18.80 -14.95 9.78
N LYS A 23 -19.77 -14.02 9.83
CA LYS A 23 -19.78 -12.80 9.03
C LYS A 23 -19.71 -11.57 9.93
N GLU A 24 -19.14 -10.48 9.40
CA GLU A 24 -19.08 -9.20 10.09
C GLU A 24 -20.44 -8.81 10.68
N GLY A 25 -20.42 -8.32 11.92
CA GLY A 25 -21.60 -7.86 12.64
C GLY A 25 -22.54 -8.97 13.11
N GLN A 26 -22.24 -10.24 12.83
CA GLN A 26 -23.05 -11.36 13.31
C GLN A 26 -22.97 -11.44 14.84
N ILE A 27 -24.12 -11.62 15.51
CA ILE A 27 -24.24 -11.80 16.95
C ILE A 27 -24.97 -13.12 17.21
N TRP A 28 -24.47 -13.92 18.14
CA TRP A 28 -25.11 -15.17 18.57
C TRP A 28 -24.88 -15.41 20.06
N TYR A 29 -25.70 -16.29 20.65
CA TYR A 29 -25.51 -16.83 21.98
C TYR A 29 -24.97 -18.23 21.86
N ASN A 30 -23.86 -18.51 22.52
CA ASN A 30 -23.28 -19.87 22.57
C ASN A 30 -23.74 -20.53 23.87
N ASP A 31 -24.63 -21.54 23.75
CA ASP A 31 -25.22 -22.24 24.88
C ASP A 31 -24.19 -23.08 25.67
N THR A 32 -23.13 -23.56 25.00
CA THR A 32 -22.09 -24.36 25.66
C THR A 32 -21.19 -23.48 26.54
N SER A 33 -20.80 -22.33 26.08
CA SER A 33 -19.98 -21.38 26.86
C SER A 33 -20.81 -20.42 27.71
N ASN A 34 -22.13 -20.39 27.50
CA ASN A 34 -23.07 -19.48 28.15
C ASN A 34 -22.74 -18.00 27.93
N GLN A 35 -22.34 -17.63 26.70
CA GLN A 35 -21.82 -16.32 26.37
C GLN A 35 -22.48 -15.76 25.12
N ILE A 36 -22.65 -14.41 25.08
CA ILE A 36 -22.92 -13.69 23.85
C ILE A 36 -21.61 -13.54 23.08
N LYS A 37 -21.64 -13.85 21.83
CA LYS A 37 -20.53 -13.73 20.90
C LYS A 37 -20.87 -12.74 19.80
N VAL A 38 -19.84 -12.04 19.29
CA VAL A 38 -19.93 -11.09 18.18
C VAL A 38 -18.78 -11.34 17.21
N ALA A 39 -19.01 -11.07 15.94
CA ALA A 39 -18.01 -11.16 14.88
C ALA A 39 -17.59 -9.75 14.40
N PRO A 40 -16.68 -9.06 15.09
CA PRO A 40 -16.07 -7.85 14.54
C PRO A 40 -15.08 -8.20 13.43
N LEU A 41 -14.85 -7.28 12.49
CA LEU A 41 -13.67 -7.34 11.64
C LEU A 41 -12.43 -6.99 12.47
N ILE A 42 -11.39 -7.78 12.28
CA ILE A 42 -10.07 -7.52 12.87
C ILE A 42 -9.05 -7.51 11.75
N SER A 43 -8.28 -6.43 11.70
CA SER A 43 -7.10 -6.33 10.84
C SER A 43 -5.89 -6.96 11.53
N ALA A 44 -5.04 -7.59 10.74
CA ALA A 44 -3.78 -8.16 11.22
C ALA A 44 -2.70 -8.13 10.13
N TRP A 45 -1.45 -8.03 10.55
CA TRP A 45 -0.28 -8.33 9.74
C TRP A 45 0.29 -9.67 10.18
N ALA A 46 0.66 -10.50 9.22
CA ALA A 46 1.34 -11.78 9.42
C ALA A 46 2.64 -11.80 8.62
N SER A 47 3.67 -12.49 9.11
CA SER A 47 4.89 -12.70 8.34
C SER A 47 4.61 -13.59 7.15
N GLY A 48 5.04 -13.17 5.96
CA GLY A 48 5.10 -13.98 4.74
C GLY A 48 6.53 -14.45 4.46
N GLU A 49 6.71 -15.24 3.40
CA GLU A 49 8.03 -15.66 2.94
C GLU A 49 8.90 -14.46 2.54
N ALA A 50 10.20 -14.58 2.84
CA ALA A 50 11.14 -13.48 2.62
C ALA A 50 11.46 -13.30 1.13
N LEU A 51 11.64 -12.06 0.68
CA LEU A 51 12.28 -11.77 -0.60
C LEU A 51 13.59 -12.54 -0.73
N GLN A 52 13.89 -13.06 -1.90
CA GLN A 52 15.16 -13.76 -2.18
C GLN A 52 16.39 -12.84 -2.09
N ALA A 53 16.18 -11.53 -2.13
CA ALA A 53 17.24 -10.55 -1.97
C ALA A 53 16.75 -9.35 -1.16
N ALA A 54 17.52 -9.00 -0.12
CA ALA A 54 17.24 -7.81 0.69
C ALA A 54 17.36 -6.52 -0.12
N VAL A 55 16.37 -5.66 -0.01
CA VAL A 55 16.25 -4.42 -0.80
C VAL A 55 15.51 -3.33 0.00
N ARG A 56 15.80 -2.07 -0.29
CA ARG A 56 15.00 -0.92 0.15
C ARG A 56 14.77 0.03 -1.03
N GLY A 57 13.81 0.94 -0.92
CA GLY A 57 13.46 1.83 -2.03
C GLY A 57 12.93 1.11 -3.26
N ASN A 58 12.56 -0.15 -3.10
CA ASN A 58 11.82 -0.92 -4.10
C ASN A 58 10.39 -0.39 -4.23
N ARG A 59 9.75 -0.76 -5.33
CA ARG A 59 8.32 -0.50 -5.51
C ARG A 59 7.59 -1.80 -5.83
N MET A 60 6.34 -1.82 -5.42
CA MET A 60 5.47 -2.96 -5.68
C MET A 60 4.24 -2.55 -6.46
N THR A 61 3.75 -3.50 -7.26
CA THR A 61 2.48 -3.44 -7.98
C THR A 61 1.74 -4.76 -7.80
N GLY A 62 0.44 -4.78 -8.12
CA GLY A 62 -0.38 -5.99 -8.05
C GLY A 62 -1.20 -6.11 -6.78
N THR A 63 -1.40 -7.36 -6.36
CA THR A 63 -2.22 -7.75 -5.20
C THR A 63 -1.40 -8.54 -4.18
N GLN A 64 -2.00 -8.90 -3.05
CA GLN A 64 -1.37 -9.75 -2.04
C GLN A 64 -0.96 -11.13 -2.60
N THR A 65 -1.75 -11.69 -3.50
CA THR A 65 -1.53 -13.04 -4.09
C THR A 65 -0.96 -12.99 -5.50
N ALA A 66 -0.65 -11.81 -6.03
CA ALA A 66 -0.04 -11.61 -7.33
C ALA A 66 0.70 -10.26 -7.30
N GLY A 67 1.86 -10.23 -6.64
CA GLY A 67 2.67 -9.03 -6.42
C GLY A 67 3.95 -9.05 -7.25
N LEU A 68 4.37 -7.87 -7.73
CA LEU A 68 5.69 -7.66 -8.34
C LEU A 68 6.45 -6.65 -7.49
N SER A 69 7.60 -7.05 -6.94
CA SER A 69 8.59 -6.15 -6.33
C SER A 69 9.73 -5.93 -7.31
N ALA A 70 10.00 -4.69 -7.67
CA ALA A 70 11.05 -4.38 -8.64
C ALA A 70 11.92 -3.22 -8.19
N PHE A 71 13.17 -3.22 -8.68
CA PHE A 71 14.15 -2.17 -8.47
C PHE A 71 14.56 -1.98 -6.99
N GLY A 72 15.07 -0.80 -6.68
CA GLY A 72 15.43 -0.38 -5.32
C GLY A 72 16.91 -0.20 -5.11
N GLN A 73 17.31 -0.11 -3.85
CA GLN A 73 18.71 -0.09 -3.40
C GLN A 73 19.11 -1.43 -2.81
N LYS A 74 20.33 -1.81 -3.13
CA LYS A 74 21.05 -2.97 -2.62
C LYS A 74 22.51 -2.56 -2.46
N SER A 75 23.21 -3.06 -1.44
CA SER A 75 24.65 -2.73 -1.33
C SER A 75 25.44 -3.34 -2.49
N PRO A 76 26.28 -2.57 -3.21
CA PRO A 76 26.68 -1.18 -2.93
C PRO A 76 25.87 -0.10 -3.67
N GLY A 77 24.78 -0.37 -4.37
CA GLY A 77 24.07 0.64 -5.18
C GLY A 77 22.61 0.30 -5.48
N VAL A 78 22.09 0.86 -6.55
CA VAL A 78 20.74 0.54 -7.04
C VAL A 78 20.72 -0.77 -7.80
N THR A 79 19.56 -1.41 -7.90
CA THR A 79 19.37 -2.71 -8.56
C THR A 79 18.27 -2.64 -9.62
N ALA A 80 18.37 -3.51 -10.63
CA ALA A 80 17.34 -3.76 -11.63
C ALA A 80 16.55 -5.06 -11.35
N GLN A 81 16.82 -5.73 -10.24
CA GLN A 81 16.18 -6.99 -9.91
C GLN A 81 14.67 -6.84 -9.74
N SER A 82 13.94 -7.87 -10.14
CA SER A 82 12.52 -8.03 -9.85
C SER A 82 12.24 -9.41 -9.29
N GLN A 83 11.16 -9.50 -8.51
CA GLN A 83 10.69 -10.73 -7.89
C GLN A 83 9.17 -10.72 -7.90
N GLU A 84 8.57 -11.86 -8.23
CA GLU A 84 7.12 -12.04 -8.20
C GLU A 84 6.70 -12.82 -6.97
N TYR A 85 5.57 -12.42 -6.41
CA TYR A 85 4.92 -13.04 -5.25
C TYR A 85 3.61 -13.69 -5.69
N ASP A 86 3.40 -14.95 -5.33
CA ASP A 86 2.19 -15.71 -5.66
C ASP A 86 1.19 -15.81 -4.50
N GLY A 87 1.47 -15.14 -3.39
CA GLY A 87 0.71 -15.22 -2.14
C GLY A 87 1.28 -16.24 -1.15
N THR A 88 2.36 -16.92 -1.51
CA THR A 88 3.05 -17.92 -0.68
C THR A 88 4.55 -17.70 -0.72
N ASP A 89 5.12 -17.67 -1.94
CA ASP A 89 6.55 -17.59 -2.16
C ASP A 89 6.95 -16.45 -3.11
N TRP A 90 8.21 -16.02 -3.00
CA TRP A 90 8.84 -15.11 -3.94
C TRP A 90 9.69 -15.88 -4.95
N ALA A 91 9.49 -15.62 -6.22
CA ALA A 91 10.31 -16.10 -7.31
C ALA A 91 11.13 -14.96 -7.93
N SER A 92 12.43 -15.19 -8.20
CA SER A 92 13.22 -14.25 -8.99
C SER A 92 12.68 -14.20 -10.41
N ASN A 93 12.62 -12.99 -10.95
CA ASN A 93 12.11 -12.72 -12.28
C ASN A 93 13.19 -12.04 -13.15
N VAL A 94 12.85 -11.70 -14.39
CA VAL A 94 13.73 -10.98 -15.31
C VAL A 94 14.11 -9.61 -14.73
N ASN A 95 15.34 -9.19 -14.96
CA ASN A 95 15.78 -7.86 -14.56
C ASN A 95 15.17 -6.77 -15.46
N ALA A 96 14.89 -5.62 -14.88
CA ALA A 96 14.61 -4.41 -15.62
C ALA A 96 15.85 -3.94 -16.41
N ASN A 97 15.66 -3.06 -17.40
CA ASN A 97 16.74 -2.61 -18.27
C ASN A 97 17.72 -1.66 -17.56
N THR A 98 17.23 -0.82 -16.64
CA THR A 98 18.07 0.19 -15.97
C THR A 98 17.93 0.09 -14.45
N ALA A 99 19.01 -0.24 -13.74
CA ALA A 99 19.01 -0.25 -12.28
C ALA A 99 18.70 1.13 -11.70
N ARG A 100 17.69 1.22 -10.82
CA ARG A 100 17.30 2.46 -10.15
C ARG A 100 16.46 2.18 -8.89
N GLY A 101 16.24 3.21 -8.07
CA GLY A 101 15.38 3.12 -6.89
C GLY A 101 14.47 4.34 -6.77
N TYR A 102 13.48 4.27 -5.87
CA TYR A 102 12.64 5.42 -5.49
C TYR A 102 11.81 6.04 -6.62
N MET A 103 11.33 5.24 -7.56
CA MET A 103 10.47 5.65 -8.66
C MET A 103 8.99 5.61 -8.25
N ALA A 104 8.12 6.07 -9.13
CA ALA A 104 6.69 5.75 -9.11
C ALA A 104 6.46 4.36 -9.70
N ALA A 105 5.43 3.65 -9.19
CA ALA A 105 4.98 2.37 -9.73
C ALA A 105 3.45 2.31 -9.72
N PHE A 106 2.88 1.66 -10.73
CA PHE A 106 1.43 1.49 -10.89
C PHE A 106 1.15 0.30 -11.82
N GLY A 107 -0.08 -0.22 -11.75
CA GLY A 107 -0.51 -1.37 -12.53
C GLY A 107 -0.64 -2.66 -11.71
N SER A 108 -0.66 -3.80 -12.39
CA SER A 108 -0.77 -5.14 -11.82
C SER A 108 0.57 -5.89 -11.88
N GLN A 109 0.63 -7.13 -11.35
CA GLN A 109 1.82 -7.96 -11.45
C GLN A 109 2.23 -8.17 -12.93
N THR A 110 1.29 -8.45 -13.82
CA THR A 110 1.54 -8.79 -15.22
C THR A 110 1.40 -7.60 -16.18
N ALA A 111 1.12 -6.40 -15.68
CA ALA A 111 0.98 -5.18 -16.48
C ALA A 111 1.33 -3.97 -15.62
N SER A 112 2.62 -3.76 -15.39
CA SER A 112 3.17 -2.71 -14.53
C SER A 112 3.91 -1.66 -15.30
N SER A 113 3.99 -0.47 -14.71
CA SER A 113 4.86 0.61 -15.17
C SER A 113 5.61 1.23 -14.00
N PHE A 114 6.87 1.60 -14.27
CA PHE A 114 7.79 2.19 -13.31
C PHE A 114 8.39 3.45 -13.94
N ALA A 115 8.11 4.62 -13.36
CA ALA A 115 8.46 5.91 -13.94
C ALA A 115 9.33 6.75 -13.01
N GLY A 116 10.37 7.42 -13.59
CA GLY A 116 11.34 8.18 -12.84
C GLY A 116 12.34 7.31 -12.08
N GLY A 117 12.84 7.83 -10.96
CA GLY A 117 13.73 7.12 -10.04
C GLY A 117 15.12 7.74 -9.94
N TYR A 118 16.00 7.06 -9.22
CA TYR A 118 17.35 7.48 -8.89
C TYR A 118 18.39 6.46 -9.35
N THR A 119 19.40 6.95 -10.11
CA THR A 119 20.54 6.14 -10.62
C THR A 119 21.90 6.70 -10.16
N GLY A 120 21.90 7.64 -9.22
CA GLY A 120 23.00 8.57 -8.87
C GLY A 120 22.53 10.01 -9.03
N SER A 121 21.54 10.22 -9.86
CA SER A 121 20.75 11.45 -10.05
C SER A 121 19.31 11.07 -10.39
N GLY A 122 18.40 12.04 -10.39
CA GLY A 122 17.02 11.81 -10.83
C GLY A 122 16.97 11.57 -12.34
N VAL A 123 16.13 10.62 -12.74
CA VAL A 123 15.90 10.26 -14.14
C VAL A 123 14.42 10.35 -14.50
N SER A 124 14.14 10.46 -15.81
CA SER A 124 12.78 10.48 -16.36
C SER A 124 12.36 9.13 -16.99
N ASN A 125 13.24 8.15 -17.01
CA ASN A 125 12.99 6.83 -17.63
C ASN A 125 11.68 6.22 -17.15
N THR A 126 10.93 5.66 -18.08
CA THR A 126 9.80 4.75 -17.78
C THR A 126 10.12 3.39 -18.35
N GLU A 127 9.85 2.35 -17.58
CA GLU A 127 9.86 0.96 -18.04
C GLU A 127 8.52 0.31 -17.72
N THR A 128 8.04 -0.48 -18.67
CA THR A 128 6.81 -1.28 -18.55
C THR A 128 7.18 -2.76 -18.44
N TYR A 129 6.39 -3.50 -17.67
CA TYR A 129 6.49 -4.95 -17.53
C TYR A 129 5.18 -5.58 -18.02
N ASP A 130 5.29 -6.62 -18.86
CA ASP A 130 4.16 -7.29 -19.53
C ASP A 130 3.82 -8.67 -18.92
N GLY A 131 4.43 -9.01 -17.78
CA GLY A 131 4.33 -10.34 -17.15
C GLY A 131 5.45 -11.29 -17.55
N SER A 132 6.34 -10.89 -18.47
CA SER A 132 7.45 -11.72 -18.94
C SER A 132 8.74 -10.94 -19.17
N SER A 133 8.66 -9.67 -19.52
CA SER A 133 9.81 -8.84 -19.89
C SER A 133 9.60 -7.36 -19.55
N PHE A 134 10.72 -6.64 -19.34
CA PHE A 134 10.73 -5.19 -19.23
C PHE A 134 11.05 -4.55 -20.58
N SER A 135 10.31 -3.50 -20.91
CA SER A 135 10.52 -2.67 -22.10
C SER A 135 10.63 -1.21 -21.72
N ASN A 136 11.48 -0.44 -22.42
CA ASN A 136 11.55 1.00 -22.25
C ASN A 136 10.30 1.66 -22.83
N GLY A 137 9.65 2.50 -22.04
CA GLY A 137 8.50 3.31 -22.41
C GLY A 137 8.87 4.78 -22.64
N THR A 138 7.88 5.59 -22.97
CA THR A 138 8.01 7.05 -23.08
C THR A 138 8.41 7.64 -21.74
N ALA A 139 9.47 8.46 -21.73
CA ALA A 139 9.98 9.08 -20.51
C ALA A 139 9.03 10.17 -19.97
N LEU A 140 9.02 10.37 -18.65
CA LEU A 140 8.41 11.55 -18.01
C LEU A 140 8.96 12.85 -18.63
N ASN A 141 8.15 13.90 -18.68
CA ASN A 141 8.60 15.23 -19.11
C ASN A 141 9.62 15.81 -18.13
N THR A 142 9.47 15.52 -16.82
CA THR A 142 10.38 16.01 -15.78
C THR A 142 11.01 14.86 -15.02
N ALA A 143 12.37 14.80 -15.00
CA ALA A 143 13.13 13.84 -14.21
C ALA A 143 12.84 14.01 -12.71
N ARG A 144 12.52 12.91 -12.02
CA ARG A 144 12.18 12.95 -10.59
C ARG A 144 12.44 11.62 -9.87
N TRP A 145 12.73 11.70 -8.58
CA TRP A 145 12.81 10.53 -7.69
C TRP A 145 12.13 10.83 -6.35
N TYR A 146 11.93 9.80 -5.53
CA TYR A 146 11.09 9.86 -4.32
C TYR A 146 9.65 10.26 -4.63
N CYS A 147 9.23 9.92 -5.83
CA CYS A 147 7.88 10.17 -6.35
C CYS A 147 6.96 8.96 -6.08
N SER A 148 5.69 9.18 -6.31
CA SER A 148 4.66 8.16 -6.22
C SER A 148 3.78 8.19 -7.46
N GLY A 149 3.05 7.09 -7.68
CA GLY A 149 2.11 6.96 -8.77
C GLY A 149 0.85 6.22 -8.34
N ALA A 150 -0.21 6.40 -9.11
CA ALA A 150 -1.49 5.72 -8.96
C ALA A 150 -2.08 5.40 -10.33
N GLY A 151 -2.82 4.29 -10.44
CA GLY A 151 -3.49 3.90 -11.68
C GLY A 151 -3.06 2.56 -12.24
N THR A 152 -3.24 2.42 -13.55
CA THR A 152 -2.92 1.21 -14.33
C THR A 152 -1.81 1.51 -15.33
N ASN A 153 -1.29 0.48 -16.01
CA ASN A 153 -0.29 0.65 -17.08
C ASN A 153 -0.82 1.39 -18.32
N THR A 154 -2.11 1.68 -18.42
CA THR A 154 -2.75 2.43 -19.51
C THR A 154 -3.38 3.76 -19.08
N ALA A 155 -3.55 3.99 -17.79
CA ALA A 155 -4.13 5.22 -17.24
C ALA A 155 -3.59 5.45 -15.82
N ALA A 156 -2.62 6.35 -15.68
CA ALA A 156 -1.95 6.59 -14.42
C ALA A 156 -1.60 8.07 -14.20
N VAL A 157 -1.28 8.40 -12.98
CA VAL A 157 -0.79 9.72 -12.58
C VAL A 157 0.46 9.56 -11.73
N VAL A 158 1.48 10.40 -11.99
CA VAL A 158 2.73 10.48 -11.20
C VAL A 158 2.83 11.85 -10.57
N PHE A 159 3.15 11.90 -9.30
CA PHE A 159 3.18 13.11 -8.48
C PHE A 159 4.20 13.00 -7.36
N LEU A 160 4.41 14.09 -6.63
CA LEU A 160 5.42 14.19 -5.56
C LEU A 160 6.86 14.00 -6.07
N GLY A 161 7.80 13.89 -5.12
CA GLY A 161 9.22 13.71 -5.41
C GLY A 161 9.98 15.02 -5.38
N THR A 162 11.01 15.10 -6.19
CA THR A 162 11.87 16.30 -6.29
C THR A 162 11.26 17.40 -7.16
N SER A 163 10.05 17.18 -7.68
CA SER A 163 9.25 18.15 -8.43
C SER A 163 7.83 18.20 -7.86
N ALA A 164 7.21 19.37 -7.86
CA ALA A 164 5.78 19.53 -7.55
C ALA A 164 4.89 19.10 -8.73
N GLY A 165 5.46 18.90 -9.92
CA GLY A 165 4.72 18.58 -11.14
C GLY A 165 3.90 17.29 -10.99
N THR A 166 2.76 17.28 -11.62
CA THR A 166 1.91 16.12 -11.81
C THR A 166 1.87 15.79 -13.28
N GLU A 167 2.08 14.53 -13.63
CA GLU A 167 2.02 14.06 -15.01
C GLU A 167 1.06 12.89 -15.13
N GLU A 168 0.17 12.93 -16.13
CA GLU A 168 -0.75 11.85 -16.45
C GLU A 168 -0.26 11.02 -17.62
N TRP A 169 -0.49 9.70 -17.52
CA TRP A 169 -0.18 8.68 -18.50
C TRP A 169 -1.44 8.17 -19.19
N ASP A 170 -1.49 8.18 -20.51
CA ASP A 170 -2.61 7.69 -21.32
C ASP A 170 -2.38 6.30 -21.95
N GLY A 171 -1.28 5.63 -21.57
CA GLY A 171 -0.83 4.35 -22.15
C GLY A 171 0.23 4.53 -23.23
N SER A 172 0.51 5.79 -23.68
CA SER A 172 1.46 6.08 -24.75
C SER A 172 2.33 7.32 -24.49
N SER A 173 1.80 8.33 -23.82
CA SER A 173 2.45 9.60 -23.56
C SER A 173 2.17 10.16 -22.18
N TRP A 174 3.09 11.03 -21.71
CA TRP A 174 2.93 11.79 -20.46
C TRP A 174 2.48 13.21 -20.76
N THR A 175 1.48 13.68 -20.06
CA THR A 175 0.97 15.06 -20.12
C THR A 175 1.10 15.73 -18.76
N GLU A 176 1.72 16.91 -18.72
CA GLU A 176 1.75 17.74 -17.51
C GLU A 176 0.34 18.31 -17.26
N VAL A 177 -0.10 18.18 -15.99
CA VAL A 177 -1.42 18.63 -15.53
C VAL A 177 -1.27 19.50 -14.29
N THR A 178 -2.38 19.83 -13.60
CA THR A 178 -2.38 20.67 -12.41
C THR A 178 -1.41 20.11 -11.36
N ASN A 179 -0.45 20.93 -10.95
CA ASN A 179 0.57 20.56 -9.98
C ASN A 179 -0.03 20.30 -8.60
N ASN A 180 0.55 19.33 -7.89
CA ASN A 180 0.25 19.14 -6.48
C ASN A 180 0.66 20.41 -5.72
N PRO A 181 -0.22 21.01 -4.89
CA PRO A 181 0.06 22.27 -4.18
C PRO A 181 1.18 22.15 -3.14
N THR A 182 1.61 20.91 -2.85
CA THR A 182 2.67 20.66 -1.87
C THR A 182 3.85 19.95 -2.55
N SER A 183 5.00 20.63 -2.59
CA SER A 183 6.25 20.02 -3.06
C SER A 183 6.81 19.11 -1.97
N ARG A 184 6.59 17.82 -2.06
CA ARG A 184 7.04 16.82 -1.09
C ARG A 184 7.74 15.65 -1.76
N ARG A 185 8.71 15.09 -1.05
CA ARG A 185 9.39 13.86 -1.42
C ARG A 185 9.22 12.80 -0.33
N HIS A 186 9.39 11.53 -0.68
CA HIS A 186 9.20 10.41 0.25
C HIS A 186 7.78 10.32 0.85
N GLY A 187 6.82 11.01 0.27
CA GLY A 187 5.42 10.73 0.46
C GLY A 187 5.02 9.49 -0.33
N ASN A 188 3.85 8.99 -0.10
CA ASN A 188 3.31 7.90 -0.91
C ASN A 188 1.93 8.26 -1.45
N GLY A 189 1.57 7.57 -2.53
CA GLY A 189 0.28 7.70 -3.16
C GLY A 189 -0.35 6.36 -3.46
N LEU A 190 -1.65 6.40 -3.64
CA LEU A 190 -2.48 5.25 -3.99
C LEU A 190 -3.69 5.73 -4.81
N GLY A 191 -4.46 4.80 -5.35
CA GLY A 191 -5.68 5.11 -6.08
C GLY A 191 -5.61 4.84 -7.57
N THR A 192 -6.35 5.64 -8.34
CA THR A 192 -6.42 5.60 -9.80
C THR A 192 -5.95 6.92 -10.38
N GLN A 193 -5.86 7.03 -11.73
CA GLN A 193 -5.52 8.28 -12.40
C GLN A 193 -6.47 9.43 -12.02
N THR A 194 -7.76 9.15 -11.91
CA THR A 194 -8.80 10.16 -11.66
C THR A 194 -9.31 10.18 -10.21
N ALA A 195 -8.71 9.41 -9.33
CA ALA A 195 -9.04 9.36 -7.90
C ALA A 195 -7.81 8.90 -7.10
N ALA A 196 -6.85 9.80 -6.89
CA ALA A 196 -5.59 9.49 -6.24
C ALA A 196 -5.43 10.23 -4.91
N LEU A 197 -4.70 9.62 -3.99
CA LEU A 197 -4.28 10.21 -2.72
C LEU A 197 -2.77 10.38 -2.70
N ALA A 198 -2.30 11.55 -2.32
CA ALA A 198 -0.92 11.83 -1.95
C ALA A 198 -0.85 12.11 -0.45
N ALA A 199 -0.09 11.32 0.32
CA ALA A 199 -0.08 11.44 1.77
C ALA A 199 1.35 11.53 2.33
N GLY A 200 1.53 12.33 3.40
CA GLY A 200 2.77 12.44 4.14
C GLY A 200 3.95 13.01 3.35
N GLY A 201 5.16 12.66 3.74
CA GLY A 201 6.42 13.04 3.08
C GLY A 201 7.20 14.15 3.78
N LEU A 202 8.34 14.52 3.18
CA LEU A 202 9.23 15.57 3.62
C LEU A 202 9.03 16.87 2.82
N PRO A 203 9.35 18.04 3.39
CA PRO A 203 9.96 18.26 4.70
C PRO A 203 8.98 18.05 5.87
N ASN A 204 9.52 17.89 7.09
CA ASN A 204 8.81 17.90 8.38
C ASN A 204 7.84 16.72 8.63
N THR A 205 8.04 15.54 8.01
CA THR A 205 7.18 14.35 8.23
C THR A 205 5.71 14.74 8.27
N ALA A 206 5.20 15.18 7.13
CA ALA A 206 3.90 15.84 7.05
C ALA A 206 2.74 14.92 7.45
N THR A 207 1.75 15.48 8.11
CA THR A 207 0.47 14.82 8.40
C THR A 207 -0.57 15.02 7.29
N THR A 208 -0.39 16.01 6.43
CA THR A 208 -1.39 16.39 5.45
C THR A 208 -1.42 15.43 4.26
N SER A 209 -2.57 15.30 3.64
CA SER A 209 -2.76 14.63 2.37
C SER A 209 -3.44 15.55 1.34
N GLN A 210 -3.34 15.18 0.09
CA GLN A 210 -4.05 15.79 -1.03
C GLN A 210 -4.74 14.70 -1.84
N GLU A 211 -5.92 15.02 -2.34
CA GLU A 211 -6.72 14.18 -3.23
C GLU A 211 -6.74 14.76 -4.64
N TYR A 212 -6.57 13.91 -5.63
CA TYR A 212 -6.65 14.25 -7.05
C TYR A 212 -7.93 13.69 -7.66
N ASP A 213 -8.68 14.51 -8.36
CA ASP A 213 -9.96 14.15 -9.01
C ASP A 213 -9.85 13.89 -10.52
N GLY A 214 -8.63 13.84 -11.06
CA GLY A 214 -8.35 13.77 -12.50
C GLY A 214 -8.15 15.14 -13.14
N THR A 215 -8.26 16.24 -12.38
CA THR A 215 -8.09 17.61 -12.88
C THR A 215 -7.42 18.50 -11.85
N ASN A 216 -7.85 18.40 -10.59
CA ASN A 216 -7.40 19.29 -9.52
C ASN A 216 -6.98 18.49 -8.27
N TRP A 217 -6.10 19.13 -7.50
CA TRP A 217 -5.73 18.67 -6.17
C TRP A 217 -6.51 19.45 -5.10
N THR A 218 -7.10 18.76 -4.17
CA THR A 218 -7.77 19.31 -2.98
C THR A 218 -7.16 18.73 -1.71
N SER A 219 -7.37 19.41 -0.57
CA SER A 219 -6.92 18.88 0.72
C SER A 219 -7.75 17.68 1.12
N GLY A 220 -7.10 16.57 1.44
CA GLY A 220 -7.70 15.39 2.03
C GLY A 220 -7.61 15.38 3.56
N GLY A 221 -7.94 14.25 4.16
CA GLY A 221 -7.83 14.00 5.61
C GLY A 221 -6.40 14.10 6.12
N THR A 222 -6.27 14.24 7.43
CA THR A 222 -4.96 14.38 8.11
C THR A 222 -4.56 13.05 8.73
N LEU A 223 -3.34 12.57 8.42
CA LEU A 223 -2.71 11.42 9.08
C LEU A 223 -2.66 11.65 10.59
N ASN A 224 -2.99 10.65 11.38
CA ASN A 224 -2.86 10.71 12.84
C ASN A 224 -1.40 10.89 13.28
N THR A 225 -0.46 10.35 12.50
CA THR A 225 0.97 10.53 12.75
C THR A 225 1.67 10.90 11.45
N GLY A 226 2.27 12.09 11.41
CA GLY A 226 3.06 12.57 10.28
C GLY A 226 4.28 11.69 10.02
N ARG A 227 4.46 11.28 8.76
CA ARG A 227 5.54 10.36 8.39
C ARG A 227 6.00 10.55 6.94
N ALA A 228 7.18 10.04 6.67
CA ALA A 228 7.79 9.94 5.36
C ALA A 228 8.33 8.51 5.12
N TYR A 229 8.73 8.18 3.89
CA TYR A 229 9.27 6.87 3.53
C TYR A 229 8.30 5.71 3.76
N GLN A 230 7.01 5.98 3.77
CA GLN A 230 5.95 5.00 3.91
C GLN A 230 5.63 4.31 2.58
N ALA A 231 4.98 3.16 2.65
CA ALA A 231 4.27 2.57 1.53
C ALA A 231 2.79 2.95 1.56
N GLY A 232 2.11 2.89 0.41
CA GLY A 232 0.67 3.08 0.30
C GLY A 232 0.12 2.22 -0.83
N PHE A 233 -1.09 1.68 -0.63
CA PHE A 233 -1.80 0.88 -1.62
C PHE A 233 -3.30 0.88 -1.35
N GLY A 234 -4.09 0.42 -2.33
CA GLY A 234 -5.54 0.48 -2.32
C GLY A 234 -6.08 1.59 -3.23
N ILE A 235 -7.31 2.02 -2.98
CA ILE A 235 -7.99 3.08 -3.71
C ILE A 235 -8.28 4.29 -2.81
N LEU A 236 -8.63 5.43 -3.37
CA LEU A 236 -8.88 6.68 -2.63
C LEU A 236 -9.84 6.49 -1.45
N THR A 237 -10.93 5.77 -1.64
CA THR A 237 -11.97 5.54 -0.61
C THR A 237 -11.74 4.30 0.26
N ALA A 238 -10.65 3.56 0.04
CA ALA A 238 -10.28 2.37 0.77
C ALA A 238 -8.76 2.10 0.61
N GLY A 239 -7.95 2.94 1.25
CA GLY A 239 -6.49 2.91 1.16
C GLY A 239 -5.81 2.56 2.47
N LEU A 240 -4.55 2.16 2.38
CA LEU A 240 -3.65 1.98 3.52
C LEU A 240 -2.36 2.78 3.32
N ILE A 241 -1.93 3.45 4.38
CA ILE A 241 -0.58 4.04 4.51
C ILE A 241 0.15 3.26 5.59
N VAL A 242 1.29 2.68 5.22
CA VAL A 242 1.96 1.63 5.99
C VAL A 242 3.39 2.04 6.32
N ALA A 243 3.80 1.87 7.58
CA ALA A 243 5.17 2.01 8.02
C ALA A 243 5.75 3.44 7.85
N GLY A 244 7.07 3.55 7.70
CA GLY A 244 7.76 4.80 7.42
C GLY A 244 8.59 5.33 8.58
N ASN A 245 8.96 6.60 8.49
CA ASN A 245 9.69 7.32 9.53
C ASN A 245 8.82 8.46 10.06
N ALA A 246 8.56 8.45 11.34
CA ALA A 246 7.83 9.47 12.09
C ALA A 246 8.81 10.24 12.99
N ASN A 247 9.12 11.49 12.61
CA ASN A 247 10.00 12.38 13.38
C ASN A 247 11.37 11.75 13.78
N GLY A 248 12.02 11.04 12.85
CA GLY A 248 13.31 10.40 13.08
C GLY A 248 13.23 8.96 13.61
N SER A 249 12.05 8.49 13.99
CA SER A 249 11.83 7.12 14.47
C SER A 249 11.16 6.27 13.40
N VAL A 250 11.73 5.10 13.11
CA VAL A 250 11.14 4.13 12.18
C VAL A 250 9.93 3.46 12.85
N THR A 251 8.82 3.40 12.15
CA THR A 251 7.54 2.90 12.68
C THR A 251 6.93 1.81 11.80
N GLY A 252 6.19 0.88 12.40
CA GLY A 252 5.34 -0.08 11.72
C GLY A 252 3.87 0.36 11.66
N ALA A 253 3.55 1.55 12.13
CA ALA A 253 2.17 2.04 12.19
C ALA A 253 1.49 2.01 10.82
N THR A 254 0.25 1.54 10.79
CA THR A 254 -0.60 1.53 9.61
C THR A 254 -1.85 2.37 9.87
N GLU A 255 -2.21 3.18 8.90
CA GLU A 255 -3.46 3.95 8.91
C GLU A 255 -4.28 3.62 7.66
N SER A 256 -5.57 3.36 7.85
CA SER A 256 -6.54 3.22 6.76
C SER A 256 -7.15 4.57 6.42
N TYR A 257 -7.45 4.78 5.14
CA TYR A 257 -8.13 5.96 4.61
C TYR A 257 -9.46 5.57 3.96
N ASP A 258 -10.54 6.25 4.32
CA ASP A 258 -11.90 5.96 3.85
C ASP A 258 -12.41 6.94 2.76
N GLY A 259 -11.55 7.82 2.26
CA GLY A 259 -11.89 8.92 1.35
C GLY A 259 -12.20 10.23 2.07
N THR A 260 -12.09 10.28 3.39
CA THR A 260 -12.36 11.47 4.19
C THR A 260 -11.38 11.61 5.35
N SER A 261 -11.11 10.51 6.05
CA SER A 261 -10.33 10.50 7.29
C SER A 261 -9.39 9.29 7.39
N PHE A 262 -8.34 9.48 8.19
CA PHE A 262 -7.42 8.39 8.55
C PHE A 262 -7.79 7.78 9.89
N ALA A 263 -7.76 6.46 9.96
CA ALA A 263 -7.94 5.68 11.18
C ALA A 263 -6.76 4.72 11.39
N THR A 264 -6.27 4.62 12.64
CA THR A 264 -5.24 3.66 12.99
C THR A 264 -5.78 2.23 12.88
N THR A 265 -5.00 1.35 12.27
CA THR A 265 -5.31 -0.08 12.14
C THR A 265 -4.11 -0.93 12.63
N ALA A 266 -4.13 -2.26 12.41
CA ALA A 266 -3.05 -3.13 12.84
C ALA A 266 -1.70 -2.67 12.28
N SER A 267 -0.68 -2.63 13.10
CA SER A 267 0.69 -2.25 12.71
C SER A 267 1.51 -3.46 12.30
N LEU A 268 2.50 -3.26 11.42
CA LEU A 268 3.55 -4.24 11.14
C LEU A 268 4.24 -4.70 12.43
N GLY A 269 4.68 -5.93 12.48
CA GLY A 269 5.36 -6.50 13.63
C GLY A 269 6.66 -5.79 14.03
N THR A 270 7.31 -5.08 13.09
CA THR A 270 8.53 -4.29 13.32
C THR A 270 8.51 -3.03 12.47
N GLY A 271 8.99 -1.92 13.02
CA GLY A 271 9.16 -0.68 12.29
C GLY A 271 10.08 -0.83 11.07
N VAL A 272 9.67 -0.24 9.95
CA VAL A 272 10.39 -0.28 8.68
C VAL A 272 10.08 0.98 7.86
N MET A 273 10.97 1.37 6.95
CA MET A 273 10.78 2.48 6.02
C MET A 273 11.32 2.12 4.63
N ASP A 274 10.92 2.83 3.58
CA ASP A 274 11.40 2.62 2.19
C ASP A 274 11.13 1.22 1.64
N GLY A 275 10.11 0.51 2.10
CA GLY A 275 9.64 -0.73 1.48
C GLY A 275 8.57 -0.48 0.43
N GLY A 276 8.27 -1.51 -0.34
CA GLY A 276 7.16 -1.52 -1.30
C GLY A 276 5.89 -2.12 -0.68
N GLY A 277 4.73 -1.71 -1.17
CA GLY A 277 3.44 -2.29 -0.79
C GLY A 277 2.51 -2.42 -1.99
N ALA A 278 1.65 -3.44 -1.97
CA ALA A 278 0.65 -3.70 -3.00
C ALA A 278 -0.59 -4.35 -2.39
N GLY A 279 -1.73 -4.26 -3.08
CA GLY A 279 -2.99 -4.87 -2.67
C GLY A 279 -4.11 -3.89 -2.41
N SER A 280 -5.03 -4.28 -1.53
CA SER A 280 -6.21 -3.51 -1.11
C SER A 280 -6.20 -3.22 0.39
N SER A 281 -7.16 -2.40 0.86
CA SER A 281 -7.35 -2.11 2.29
C SER A 281 -7.78 -3.30 3.14
N THR A 282 -8.07 -4.45 2.53
CA THR A 282 -8.47 -5.68 3.23
C THR A 282 -7.55 -6.86 2.98
N SER A 283 -6.67 -6.76 1.96
CA SER A 283 -5.73 -7.82 1.58
C SER A 283 -4.53 -7.17 0.90
N GLY A 284 -3.42 -7.06 1.61
CA GLY A 284 -2.23 -6.36 1.14
C GLY A 284 -0.94 -7.08 1.50
N VAL A 285 0.13 -6.72 0.81
CA VAL A 285 1.48 -7.20 1.07
C VAL A 285 2.45 -6.03 1.14
N PHE A 286 3.37 -6.09 2.08
CA PHE A 286 4.51 -5.17 2.24
C PHE A 286 5.80 -5.96 2.18
N ALA A 287 6.79 -5.50 1.40
CA ALA A 287 8.06 -6.21 1.30
C ALA A 287 9.28 -5.27 1.19
N GLY A 288 10.42 -5.74 1.70
CA GLY A 288 11.68 -5.01 1.70
C GLY A 288 11.80 -3.96 2.78
N GLY A 289 12.54 -2.90 2.48
CA GLY A 289 12.66 -1.69 3.32
C GLY A 289 13.97 -1.56 4.09
N GLY A 290 14.02 -0.52 4.90
CA GLY A 290 15.17 -0.07 5.69
C GLY A 290 14.88 0.11 7.18
N PRO A 291 15.85 0.63 7.95
CA PRO A 291 17.03 1.44 7.56
C PRO A 291 18.18 0.66 6.93
N THR A 292 18.37 -0.60 7.25
CA THR A 292 19.24 -1.53 6.52
C THR A 292 18.40 -2.29 5.50
N HIS A 293 18.99 -2.73 4.39
CA HIS A 293 18.28 -3.53 3.39
C HIS A 293 17.61 -4.74 4.05
N SER A 294 16.35 -4.99 3.74
CA SER A 294 15.54 -6.07 4.32
C SER A 294 14.97 -6.98 3.24
N SER A 295 14.85 -8.26 3.56
CA SER A 295 14.13 -9.24 2.74
C SER A 295 12.74 -9.57 3.31
N ARG A 296 12.32 -8.89 4.37
CA ARG A 296 11.03 -9.19 5.03
C ARG A 296 9.84 -9.04 4.09
N THR A 297 8.83 -9.83 4.36
CA THR A 297 7.49 -9.71 3.80
C THR A 297 6.50 -9.80 4.94
N GLU A 298 5.48 -8.96 4.93
CA GLU A 298 4.33 -9.05 5.82
C GLU A 298 3.05 -8.92 5.01
N GLU A 299 2.03 -9.69 5.37
CA GLU A 299 0.73 -9.75 4.72
C GLU A 299 -0.35 -9.15 5.61
N PHE A 300 -1.13 -8.25 5.06
CA PHE A 300 -2.28 -7.65 5.72
C PHE A 300 -3.56 -8.36 5.36
N SER A 301 -4.35 -8.68 6.37
CA SER A 301 -5.68 -9.23 6.18
C SER A 301 -6.70 -8.61 7.12
N VAL A 302 -7.95 -8.59 6.68
CA VAL A 302 -9.10 -8.21 7.50
C VAL A 302 -10.07 -9.38 7.51
N ALA A 303 -10.33 -9.94 8.68
CA ALA A 303 -11.19 -11.09 8.84
C ALA A 303 -12.18 -10.92 10.00
N ALA A 304 -13.35 -11.52 9.88
CA ALA A 304 -14.28 -11.64 11.00
C ALA A 304 -13.74 -12.66 12.01
N THR A 305 -13.71 -12.29 13.28
CA THR A 305 -13.26 -13.16 14.39
C THR A 305 -14.32 -13.22 15.47
N THR A 306 -14.35 -14.33 16.21
CA THR A 306 -15.26 -14.46 17.36
C THR A 306 -14.72 -13.70 18.56
N ARG A 307 -15.54 -12.83 19.16
CA ARG A 307 -15.27 -12.21 20.46
C ARG A 307 -16.42 -12.43 21.42
N THR A 308 -16.11 -12.61 22.69
CA THR A 308 -17.08 -12.62 23.77
C THR A 308 -17.47 -11.19 24.10
N VAL A 309 -18.76 -10.95 24.31
CA VAL A 309 -19.27 -9.71 24.86
C VAL A 309 -19.34 -9.85 26.37
N ASP A 310 -18.51 -9.12 27.09
CA ASP A 310 -18.59 -9.05 28.55
C ASP A 310 -19.82 -8.20 28.93
N VAL A 311 -20.77 -8.83 29.59
CA VAL A 311 -21.92 -8.16 30.19
C VAL A 311 -21.62 -7.98 31.68
N SER A 312 -20.97 -6.88 32.05
CA SER A 312 -20.82 -6.45 33.45
C SER A 312 -22.09 -5.80 33.95
#